data_1afccb03d664d4c313067ec941f3992a
#
_entry.id   1afccb03d664d4c313067ec941f3992a
#
_cell.length_a   1.000
_cell.length_b   1.000
_cell.length_c   1.000
_cell.angle_alpha   90.00
_cell.angle_beta   90.00
_cell.angle_gamma   90.00
#
_symmetry.space_group_name_H-M   'P 1'
#
loop_
_entity.id
_entity.type
_entity.pdbx_description
1 polymer ?
#
loop_
_entity_poly.entity_id
_entity_poly.type
_entity_poly.pdbx_seq_one_letter_code
_entity_poly.pdbx_strand_id
1 'polypeptide(L)'
;MIKTTLHFLLTCIFLITPHFGFSQRSLTDDIALKLSELPLKCIQVEYPNKTAHVINHPADATLSPSQLHPSFYGCFDWHSSVHGHWMLIKLLKIKPFIANSDHIIAMLDCSFEPSNLKEEAIYFTKYDVASSFERTYGWAWLLKLDEELVTWDDPLARKWHASLQPLTTQIVSLWKQYLPKQNYPNRTGVHPNSAFAMGFAIDWARSVKDDEFEKLLIEKSKLFYLNNKNTPAYLEPDGSDFFSPSLEIADLMRRVIPQKHFAKWLSQFYNKKSIDNICSIPIVSDVSDYQIVHLIGLSFSKVWCMKGISANLPKGSSLANRFQDASGNLLDYALPYVFAGNYGGEHWLASFAIMALQ
;
A
#
# COMPACT_ATOMS: atom_id res chain seq x y z
N MET A 1 -45.45 -44.46 -48.35
CA MET A 1 -44.79 -44.29 -47.05
C MET A 1 -43.45 -43.56 -47.30
N ILE A 2 -43.45 -42.22 -47.14
CA ILE A 2 -42.32 -41.37 -47.40
C ILE A 2 -41.77 -40.99 -45.99
N LYS A 3 -40.51 -41.40 -45.67
CA LYS A 3 -39.82 -41.02 -44.42
C LYS A 3 -39.06 -39.71 -44.66
N THR A 4 -39.52 -38.65 -44.00
CA THR A 4 -38.88 -37.36 -44.00
C THR A 4 -37.87 -37.34 -42.85
N THR A 5 -36.56 -37.23 -43.16
CA THR A 5 -35.47 -37.11 -42.17
C THR A 5 -35.25 -35.62 -41.90
N LEU A 6 -35.53 -35.20 -40.68
CA LEU A 6 -35.30 -33.82 -40.21
C LEU A 6 -33.84 -33.67 -39.74
N HIS A 7 -33.06 -32.86 -40.44
CA HIS A 7 -31.68 -32.51 -40.01
C HIS A 7 -31.75 -31.29 -39.09
N PHE A 8 -31.36 -31.49 -37.81
CA PHE A 8 -31.13 -30.40 -36.88
C PHE A 8 -29.72 -29.84 -37.12
N LEU A 9 -29.64 -28.62 -37.59
CA LEU A 9 -28.40 -27.85 -37.67
C LEU A 9 -28.14 -27.22 -36.28
N LEU A 10 -27.16 -27.74 -35.56
CA LEU A 10 -26.71 -27.16 -34.29
C LEU A 10 -25.75 -25.98 -34.60
N THR A 11 -26.26 -24.74 -34.52
CA THR A 11 -25.43 -23.54 -34.68
C THR A 11 -24.71 -23.27 -33.35
N CYS A 12 -23.42 -23.63 -33.26
CA CYS A 12 -22.55 -23.22 -32.13
C CYS A 12 -22.28 -21.73 -32.24
N ILE A 13 -22.93 -20.93 -31.39
CA ILE A 13 -22.55 -19.53 -31.16
C ILE A 13 -21.30 -19.52 -30.30
N PHE A 14 -20.13 -19.28 -30.92
CA PHE A 14 -18.91 -18.94 -30.19
C PHE A 14 -19.09 -17.54 -29.61
N LEU A 15 -19.33 -17.46 -28.31
CA LEU A 15 -19.17 -16.22 -27.53
C LEU A 15 -17.68 -15.87 -27.51
N ILE A 16 -17.29 -14.96 -28.39
CA ILE A 16 -15.95 -14.32 -28.33
C ILE A 16 -15.94 -13.42 -27.09
N THR A 17 -15.49 -13.95 -25.97
CA THR A 17 -15.08 -13.10 -24.83
C THR A 17 -13.87 -12.29 -25.30
N PRO A 18 -13.89 -10.96 -25.20
CA PRO A 18 -12.72 -10.18 -25.52
C PRO A 18 -11.61 -10.56 -24.52
N HIS A 19 -10.60 -11.28 -25.01
CA HIS A 19 -9.35 -11.43 -24.29
C HIS A 19 -8.69 -10.04 -24.28
N PHE A 20 -8.83 -9.31 -23.19
CA PHE A 20 -7.99 -8.17 -22.91
C PHE A 20 -6.57 -8.72 -22.71
N GLY A 21 -5.81 -8.73 -23.81
CA GLY A 21 -4.48 -9.30 -23.82
C GLY A 21 -3.50 -8.42 -23.08
N PHE A 22 -2.59 -9.03 -22.39
CA PHE A 22 -1.19 -8.72 -21.96
C PHE A 22 -0.74 -7.25 -21.77
N SER A 23 -1.47 -6.23 -22.23
CA SER A 23 -1.11 -4.81 -22.20
C SER A 23 -1.35 -4.12 -20.85
N GLN A 24 -2.15 -4.71 -19.92
CA GLN A 24 -2.52 -4.08 -18.66
C GLN A 24 -1.47 -4.24 -17.54
N ARG A 25 -0.44 -5.06 -17.72
CA ARG A 25 0.61 -5.28 -16.71
C ARG A 25 1.68 -4.18 -16.66
N SER A 26 1.65 -3.22 -17.57
CA SER A 26 2.56 -2.08 -17.60
C SER A 26 1.80 -0.77 -17.40
N LEU A 27 2.40 0.16 -16.66
CA LEU A 27 1.84 1.48 -16.43
C LEU A 27 1.98 2.34 -17.71
N THR A 28 1.00 2.24 -18.62
CA THR A 28 0.87 3.13 -19.78
C THR A 28 0.41 4.52 -19.37
N ASP A 29 0.54 5.52 -20.25
CA ASP A 29 0.09 6.89 -19.96
C ASP A 29 -1.43 6.96 -19.76
N ASP A 30 -2.22 6.17 -20.51
CA ASP A 30 -3.68 6.06 -20.32
C ASP A 30 -4.05 5.48 -18.95
N ILE A 31 -3.36 4.41 -18.51
CA ILE A 31 -3.57 3.83 -17.19
C ILE A 31 -3.13 4.81 -16.10
N ALA A 32 -1.99 5.48 -16.27
CA ALA A 32 -1.51 6.48 -15.33
C ALA A 32 -2.49 7.66 -15.17
N LEU A 33 -3.03 8.15 -16.29
CA LEU A 33 -4.05 9.22 -16.29
C LEU A 33 -5.29 8.78 -15.51
N LYS A 34 -5.88 7.62 -15.85
CA LYS A 34 -7.08 7.10 -15.17
C LYS A 34 -6.84 6.86 -13.67
N LEU A 35 -5.68 6.32 -13.31
CA LEU A 35 -5.32 6.11 -11.90
C LEU A 35 -5.19 7.44 -11.16
N SER A 36 -4.59 8.48 -11.76
CA SER A 36 -4.43 9.79 -11.13
C SER A 36 -5.75 10.50 -10.84
N GLU A 37 -6.79 10.24 -11.63
CA GLU A 37 -8.12 10.83 -11.42
C GLU A 37 -8.78 10.36 -10.11
N LEU A 38 -8.44 9.16 -9.61
CA LEU A 38 -9.05 8.62 -8.40
C LEU A 38 -8.70 9.42 -7.15
N PRO A 39 -7.42 9.63 -6.77
CA PRO A 39 -7.09 10.49 -5.64
C PRO A 39 -7.46 11.95 -5.86
N LEU A 40 -7.38 12.48 -7.09
CA LEU A 40 -7.80 13.85 -7.38
C LEU A 40 -9.28 14.13 -7.06
N LYS A 41 -10.13 13.11 -7.10
CA LYS A 41 -11.55 13.23 -6.71
C LYS A 41 -11.76 13.32 -5.21
N CYS A 42 -10.78 12.98 -4.37
CA CYS A 42 -11.02 12.86 -2.93
C CYS A 42 -10.00 13.58 -2.03
N ILE A 43 -8.75 13.86 -2.45
CA ILE A 43 -7.71 14.40 -1.54
C ILE A 43 -8.08 15.78 -0.93
N GLN A 44 -8.93 16.54 -1.58
CA GLN A 44 -9.44 17.83 -1.08
C GLN A 44 -10.97 17.82 -0.85
N VAL A 45 -11.56 16.64 -0.74
CA VAL A 45 -12.99 16.47 -0.42
C VAL A 45 -13.13 16.04 1.03
N GLU A 46 -13.71 16.90 1.86
CA GLU A 46 -13.77 16.72 3.30
C GLU A 46 -14.68 15.56 3.76
N TYR A 47 -15.75 15.31 3.03
CA TYR A 47 -16.75 14.29 3.40
C TYR A 47 -17.05 13.31 2.25
N PRO A 48 -17.31 12.01 2.58
CA PRO A 48 -17.37 11.40 3.91
C PRO A 48 -16.00 11.28 4.56
N ASN A 49 -15.92 11.35 5.92
CA ASN A 49 -14.67 11.32 6.65
C ASN A 49 -14.75 10.53 7.95
N LYS A 50 -13.68 9.79 8.25
CA LYS A 50 -13.43 9.11 9.51
C LYS A 50 -12.19 9.72 10.16
N THR A 51 -12.38 10.69 11.04
CA THR A 51 -11.28 11.44 11.65
C THR A 51 -10.36 10.60 12.52
N ALA A 52 -10.83 9.49 13.10
CA ALA A 52 -10.13 8.71 14.13
C ALA A 52 -9.55 9.57 15.28
N HIS A 53 -10.00 10.83 15.40
CA HIS A 53 -9.63 11.77 16.45
C HIS A 53 -10.24 11.34 17.79
N VAL A 54 -9.42 11.31 18.84
CA VAL A 54 -9.90 10.99 20.20
C VAL A 54 -10.34 12.26 20.88
N ILE A 55 -11.60 12.28 21.30
CA ILE A 55 -12.23 13.40 22.01
C ILE A 55 -12.05 13.19 23.51
N ASN A 56 -11.14 13.96 24.14
CA ASN A 56 -10.91 13.93 25.57
C ASN A 56 -11.76 14.99 26.31
N HIS A 57 -12.06 16.11 25.63
CA HIS A 57 -12.81 17.24 26.17
C HIS A 57 -13.86 17.73 25.16
N PRO A 58 -14.95 18.39 25.61
CA PRO A 58 -15.96 18.92 24.69
C PRO A 58 -15.41 19.84 23.61
N ALA A 59 -14.30 20.55 23.87
CA ALA A 59 -13.64 21.42 22.90
C ALA A 59 -13.01 20.65 21.74
N ASP A 60 -12.60 19.40 21.94
CA ASP A 60 -11.99 18.55 20.90
C ASP A 60 -13.02 18.10 19.86
N ALA A 61 -14.30 18.12 20.21
CA ALA A 61 -15.40 17.70 19.32
C ALA A 61 -15.85 18.78 18.34
N THR A 62 -15.27 19.97 18.37
CA THR A 62 -15.78 21.13 17.62
C THR A 62 -15.09 21.35 16.26
N LEU A 63 -13.98 20.67 16.01
CA LEU A 63 -13.18 20.85 14.79
C LEU A 63 -13.63 19.92 13.67
N SER A 64 -13.71 20.47 12.46
CA SER A 64 -13.94 19.68 11.25
C SER A 64 -12.69 18.90 10.85
N PRO A 65 -12.79 17.86 9.95
CA PRO A 65 -11.64 17.14 9.45
C PRO A 65 -10.53 18.04 8.89
N SER A 66 -10.88 19.05 8.08
CA SER A 66 -9.91 19.97 7.50
C SER A 66 -9.27 20.92 8.51
N GLN A 67 -9.93 21.21 9.63
CA GLN A 67 -9.36 21.97 10.74
C GLN A 67 -8.40 21.13 11.60
N LEU A 68 -8.65 19.82 11.70
CA LEU A 68 -7.76 18.88 12.40
C LEU A 68 -6.53 18.54 11.57
N HIS A 69 -6.73 18.32 10.26
CA HIS A 69 -5.72 17.82 9.32
C HIS A 69 -5.74 18.61 8.01
N PRO A 70 -5.19 19.86 8.00
CA PRO A 70 -5.36 20.78 6.87
C PRO A 70 -4.67 20.32 5.58
N SER A 71 -3.71 19.40 5.65
CA SER A 71 -3.07 18.79 4.47
C SER A 71 -3.72 17.48 4.06
N PHE A 72 -4.18 16.66 5.02
CA PHE A 72 -4.56 15.27 4.76
C PHE A 72 -5.99 14.93 5.24
N TYR A 73 -6.94 15.84 5.02
CA TYR A 73 -8.35 15.69 5.44
C TYR A 73 -9.23 14.92 4.48
N GLY A 74 -8.78 14.68 3.23
CA GLY A 74 -9.60 14.07 2.19
C GLY A 74 -9.55 12.55 2.17
N CYS A 75 -10.15 11.95 1.15
CA CYS A 75 -10.13 10.51 0.87
C CYS A 75 -10.57 9.63 2.06
N PHE A 76 -11.59 10.03 2.79
CA PHE A 76 -12.20 9.30 3.90
C PHE A 76 -11.41 9.34 5.22
N ASP A 77 -10.09 9.11 5.22
CA ASP A 77 -9.26 9.16 6.42
C ASP A 77 -7.83 9.65 6.13
N TRP A 78 -7.08 9.96 7.18
CA TRP A 78 -5.76 10.56 7.08
C TRP A 78 -4.77 9.73 6.26
N HIS A 79 -4.68 8.44 6.53
CA HIS A 79 -3.72 7.58 5.81
C HIS A 79 -4.10 7.40 4.33
N SER A 80 -5.39 7.32 4.00
CA SER A 80 -5.82 7.24 2.60
C SER A 80 -5.49 8.53 1.85
N SER A 81 -5.63 9.69 2.49
CA SER A 81 -5.16 10.95 1.94
C SER A 81 -3.65 10.93 1.70
N VAL A 82 -2.84 10.49 2.69
CA VAL A 82 -1.37 10.44 2.58
C VAL A 82 -0.93 9.56 1.41
N HIS A 83 -1.45 8.34 1.28
CA HIS A 83 -1.04 7.47 0.17
C HIS A 83 -1.64 7.87 -1.18
N GLY A 84 -2.77 8.62 -1.19
CA GLY A 84 -3.26 9.29 -2.38
C GLY A 84 -2.28 10.35 -2.88
N HIS A 85 -1.74 11.18 -1.97
CA HIS A 85 -0.68 12.15 -2.29
C HIS A 85 0.60 11.48 -2.76
N TRP A 86 1.05 10.41 -2.06
CA TRP A 86 2.18 9.60 -2.51
C TRP A 86 2.00 9.10 -3.94
N MET A 87 0.83 8.58 -4.26
CA MET A 87 0.51 8.06 -5.58
C MET A 87 0.61 9.14 -6.66
N LEU A 88 0.09 10.35 -6.42
CA LEU A 88 0.18 11.47 -7.36
C LEU A 88 1.64 11.89 -7.60
N ILE A 89 2.44 11.99 -6.54
CA ILE A 89 3.88 12.28 -6.63
C ILE A 89 4.59 11.19 -7.42
N LYS A 90 4.29 9.92 -7.13
CA LYS A 90 4.85 8.79 -7.85
C LYS A 90 4.54 8.84 -9.35
N LEU A 91 3.29 9.15 -9.69
CA LEU A 91 2.87 9.29 -11.09
C LEU A 91 3.60 10.44 -11.79
N LEU A 92 3.72 11.61 -11.19
CA LEU A 92 4.50 12.72 -11.75
C LEU A 92 5.96 12.35 -11.97
N LYS A 93 6.58 11.65 -11.01
CA LYS A 93 7.98 11.21 -11.10
C LYS A 93 8.22 10.27 -12.29
N ILE A 94 7.33 9.33 -12.56
CA ILE A 94 7.51 8.31 -13.61
C ILE A 94 6.83 8.66 -14.93
N LYS A 95 5.88 9.57 -14.92
CA LYS A 95 5.08 10.04 -16.06
C LYS A 95 4.89 11.56 -16.01
N PRO A 96 5.95 12.37 -16.10
CA PRO A 96 5.89 13.82 -15.85
C PRO A 96 4.99 14.58 -16.83
N PHE A 97 4.65 14.00 -17.96
CA PHE A 97 3.85 14.63 -19.03
C PHE A 97 2.47 14.01 -19.20
N ILE A 98 1.90 13.36 -18.15
CA ILE A 98 0.49 12.93 -18.23
C ILE A 98 -0.42 14.15 -18.38
N ALA A 99 -1.54 13.96 -19.07
CA ALA A 99 -2.38 15.08 -19.53
C ALA A 99 -2.92 15.99 -18.43
N ASN A 100 -3.00 15.52 -17.18
CA ASN A 100 -3.45 16.30 -16.02
C ASN A 100 -2.32 16.67 -15.04
N SER A 101 -1.06 16.63 -15.47
CA SER A 101 0.10 16.94 -14.61
C SER A 101 0.02 18.31 -13.93
N ASP A 102 -0.38 19.35 -14.66
CA ASP A 102 -0.53 20.71 -14.09
C ASP A 102 -1.60 20.75 -12.98
N HIS A 103 -2.70 20.03 -13.16
CA HIS A 103 -3.75 19.91 -12.14
C HIS A 103 -3.23 19.17 -10.90
N ILE A 104 -2.49 18.07 -11.08
CA ILE A 104 -1.85 17.35 -9.97
C ILE A 104 -0.91 18.27 -9.20
N ILE A 105 -0.05 19.03 -9.89
CA ILE A 105 0.89 19.97 -9.27
C ILE A 105 0.15 21.02 -8.46
N ALA A 106 -0.91 21.63 -9.02
CA ALA A 106 -1.70 22.64 -8.31
C ALA A 106 -2.36 22.09 -7.03
N MET A 107 -2.89 20.86 -7.08
CA MET A 107 -3.50 20.19 -5.92
C MET A 107 -2.46 19.87 -4.84
N LEU A 108 -1.29 19.36 -5.25
CA LEU A 108 -0.19 19.08 -4.32
C LEU A 108 0.41 20.35 -3.71
N ASP A 109 0.55 21.44 -4.48
CA ASP A 109 1.00 22.74 -3.96
C ASP A 109 0.08 23.27 -2.86
N CYS A 110 -1.23 23.09 -3.02
CA CYS A 110 -2.22 23.48 -2.01
C CYS A 110 -2.10 22.63 -0.73
N SER A 111 -1.95 21.30 -0.87
CA SER A 111 -1.83 20.39 0.27
C SER A 111 -0.48 20.54 1.00
N PHE A 112 0.61 20.82 0.26
CA PHE A 112 1.95 20.99 0.82
C PHE A 112 2.28 22.43 1.23
N GLU A 113 1.26 23.27 1.47
CA GLU A 113 1.48 24.59 2.05
C GLU A 113 2.18 24.46 3.42
N PRO A 114 3.32 25.15 3.67
CA PRO A 114 4.11 24.98 4.89
C PRO A 114 3.33 25.19 6.19
N SER A 115 2.35 26.10 6.20
CA SER A 115 1.49 26.34 7.37
C SER A 115 0.63 25.13 7.70
N ASN A 116 0.07 24.47 6.69
CA ASN A 116 -0.77 23.28 6.87
C ASN A 116 0.03 22.11 7.43
N LEU A 117 1.19 21.83 6.87
CA LEU A 117 2.07 20.73 7.33
C LEU A 117 2.65 20.97 8.72
N LYS A 118 2.83 22.23 9.11
CA LYS A 118 3.17 22.59 10.49
C LYS A 118 2.04 22.26 11.46
N GLU A 119 0.79 22.56 11.11
CA GLU A 119 -0.37 22.20 11.95
C GLU A 119 -0.54 20.68 12.04
N GLU A 120 -0.34 19.93 10.94
CA GLU A 120 -0.28 18.45 10.97
C GLU A 120 0.75 17.94 11.97
N ALA A 121 1.94 18.53 12.03
CA ALA A 121 2.98 18.14 12.99
C ALA A 121 2.58 18.48 14.45
N ILE A 122 1.98 19.65 14.67
CA ILE A 122 1.52 20.10 15.98
C ILE A 122 0.41 19.20 16.52
N TYR A 123 -0.46 18.64 15.67
CA TYR A 123 -1.55 17.76 16.05
C TYR A 123 -1.07 16.64 16.99
N PHE A 124 0.06 16.00 16.71
CA PHE A 124 0.59 14.87 17.46
C PHE A 124 1.04 15.20 18.90
N THR A 125 1.20 16.48 19.21
CA THR A 125 1.58 16.97 20.55
C THR A 125 0.50 17.80 21.23
N LYS A 126 -0.52 18.20 20.47
CA LYS A 126 -1.59 19.10 20.96
C LYS A 126 -2.63 18.37 21.77
N TYR A 127 -2.94 17.12 21.46
CA TYR A 127 -3.98 16.33 22.11
C TYR A 127 -3.39 15.15 22.88
N ASP A 128 -3.96 14.79 24.03
CA ASP A 128 -3.38 13.86 25.01
C ASP A 128 -2.98 12.49 24.42
N VAL A 129 -3.78 11.93 23.51
CA VAL A 129 -3.53 10.60 22.92
C VAL A 129 -3.11 10.64 21.45
N ALA A 130 -2.94 11.85 20.90
CA ALA A 130 -2.59 12.02 19.47
C ALA A 130 -1.24 11.42 19.09
N SER A 131 -0.33 11.22 20.06
CA SER A 131 0.94 10.52 19.82
C SER A 131 0.78 9.06 19.36
N SER A 132 -0.44 8.51 19.41
CA SER A 132 -0.76 7.18 18.88
C SER A 132 -1.64 7.21 17.62
N PHE A 133 -2.03 8.40 17.16
CA PHE A 133 -2.83 8.57 15.96
C PHE A 133 -2.10 7.98 14.74
N GLU A 134 -2.84 7.20 13.94
CA GLU A 134 -2.32 6.54 12.72
C GLU A 134 -1.14 5.56 12.90
N ARG A 135 -0.84 5.18 14.15
CA ARG A 135 0.27 4.25 14.47
C ARG A 135 -0.08 2.81 14.07
N THR A 136 0.69 2.12 13.23
CA THR A 136 1.92 2.52 12.57
C THR A 136 1.74 2.68 11.06
N TYR A 137 0.53 2.43 10.55
CA TYR A 137 0.19 2.39 9.13
C TYR A 137 0.32 3.75 8.46
N GLY A 138 -0.38 4.75 8.98
CA GLY A 138 -0.31 6.11 8.44
C GLY A 138 1.10 6.70 8.55
N TRP A 139 1.82 6.42 9.66
CA TRP A 139 3.22 6.82 9.80
C TRP A 139 4.11 6.23 8.72
N ALA A 140 3.90 4.95 8.38
CA ALA A 140 4.66 4.27 7.33
C ALA A 140 4.39 4.88 5.95
N TRP A 141 3.12 5.18 5.64
CA TRP A 141 2.76 5.83 4.39
C TRP A 141 3.31 7.26 4.28
N LEU A 142 3.36 8.02 5.40
CA LEU A 142 3.99 9.33 5.40
C LEU A 142 5.49 9.25 5.10
N LEU A 143 6.18 8.28 5.70
CA LEU A 143 7.60 8.05 5.38
C LEU A 143 7.79 7.60 3.93
N LYS A 144 6.86 6.81 3.38
CA LYS A 144 6.89 6.41 1.96
C LYS A 144 6.67 7.58 1.02
N LEU A 145 5.79 8.52 1.39
CA LEU A 145 5.58 9.77 0.68
C LEU A 145 6.86 10.63 0.66
N ASP A 146 7.52 10.81 1.81
CA ASP A 146 8.75 11.58 1.92
C ASP A 146 9.93 10.91 1.19
N GLU A 147 10.05 9.57 1.25
CA GLU A 147 11.01 8.80 0.47
C GLU A 147 10.88 9.08 -1.02
N GLU A 148 9.65 9.13 -1.54
CA GLU A 148 9.42 9.39 -2.96
C GLU A 148 9.90 10.79 -3.37
N LEU A 149 9.70 11.79 -2.49
CA LEU A 149 10.20 13.15 -2.69
C LEU A 149 11.73 13.22 -2.63
N VAL A 150 12.34 12.61 -1.62
CA VAL A 150 13.81 12.58 -1.45
C VAL A 150 14.52 11.92 -2.63
N THR A 151 13.90 10.88 -3.19
CA THR A 151 14.48 10.11 -4.30
C THR A 151 14.11 10.63 -5.69
N TRP A 152 13.47 11.80 -5.76
CA TRP A 152 13.12 12.46 -7.01
C TRP A 152 13.92 13.76 -7.18
N ASP A 153 14.87 13.76 -8.13
CA ASP A 153 15.68 14.96 -8.42
C ASP A 153 14.89 15.97 -9.27
N ASP A 154 14.00 16.70 -8.62
CA ASP A 154 13.13 17.70 -9.21
C ASP A 154 12.96 18.91 -8.28
N PRO A 155 12.87 20.16 -8.77
CA PRO A 155 12.61 21.34 -7.95
C PRO A 155 11.31 21.27 -7.15
N LEU A 156 10.23 20.69 -7.69
CA LEU A 156 8.96 20.51 -7.00
C LEU A 156 9.11 19.53 -5.83
N ALA A 157 9.80 18.42 -6.07
CA ALA A 157 10.07 17.43 -5.02
C ALA A 157 10.86 18.04 -3.86
N ARG A 158 11.90 18.83 -4.16
CA ARG A 158 12.68 19.55 -3.12
C ARG A 158 11.83 20.55 -2.34
N LYS A 159 10.94 21.31 -3.02
CA LYS A 159 9.99 22.23 -2.40
C LYS A 159 9.06 21.51 -1.43
N TRP A 160 8.38 20.46 -1.90
CA TRP A 160 7.41 19.70 -1.11
C TRP A 160 8.08 18.91 0.03
N HIS A 161 9.25 18.33 -0.21
CA HIS A 161 10.05 17.71 0.85
C HIS A 161 10.37 18.70 1.98
N ALA A 162 10.85 19.91 1.65
CA ALA A 162 11.13 20.94 2.65
C ALA A 162 9.89 21.31 3.48
N SER A 163 8.72 21.43 2.84
CA SER A 163 7.46 21.69 3.53
C SER A 163 7.04 20.52 4.46
N LEU A 164 7.28 19.27 4.05
CA LEU A 164 6.88 18.09 4.78
C LEU A 164 7.76 17.80 6.02
N GLN A 165 8.98 18.35 6.09
CA GLN A 165 9.98 18.03 7.12
C GLN A 165 9.50 18.17 8.58
N PRO A 166 8.72 19.19 8.98
CA PRO A 166 8.22 19.27 10.35
C PRO A 166 7.40 18.04 10.75
N LEU A 167 6.53 17.57 9.84
CA LEU A 167 5.69 16.41 10.08
C LEU A 167 6.50 15.10 10.03
N THR A 168 7.38 14.92 9.05
CA THR A 168 8.26 13.75 8.95
C THR A 168 9.13 13.60 10.19
N THR A 169 9.74 14.70 10.67
CA THR A 169 10.54 14.72 11.90
C THR A 169 9.73 14.30 13.12
N GLN A 170 8.48 14.79 13.24
CA GLN A 170 7.58 14.41 14.33
C GLN A 170 7.25 12.90 14.27
N ILE A 171 6.92 12.36 13.11
CA ILE A 171 6.63 10.94 12.94
C ILE A 171 7.85 10.05 13.28
N VAL A 172 9.05 10.41 12.83
CA VAL A 172 10.28 9.68 13.17
C VAL A 172 10.54 9.70 14.68
N SER A 173 10.32 10.86 15.35
CA SER A 173 10.40 10.95 16.80
C SER A 173 9.43 10.00 17.49
N LEU A 174 8.18 9.92 17.03
CA LEU A 174 7.18 8.99 17.57
C LEU A 174 7.58 7.53 17.35
N TRP A 175 8.14 7.18 16.20
CA TRP A 175 8.69 5.85 15.93
C TRP A 175 9.81 5.50 16.91
N LYS A 176 10.80 6.38 17.10
CA LYS A 176 11.93 6.20 18.05
C LYS A 176 11.45 6.06 19.50
N GLN A 177 10.34 6.70 19.88
CA GLN A 177 9.73 6.57 21.21
C GLN A 177 8.90 5.29 21.38
N TYR A 178 8.20 4.86 20.32
CA TYR A 178 7.29 3.72 20.38
C TYR A 178 8.00 2.38 20.22
N LEU A 179 8.87 2.23 19.23
CA LEU A 179 9.44 0.95 18.83
C LEU A 179 10.20 0.24 19.98
N PRO A 180 10.97 0.94 20.87
CA PRO A 180 11.56 0.30 22.04
C PRO A 180 10.54 -0.34 23.00
N LYS A 181 9.33 0.22 23.11
CA LYS A 181 8.26 -0.24 24.01
C LYS A 181 7.48 -1.42 23.44
N GLN A 182 7.54 -1.64 22.13
CA GLN A 182 6.84 -2.73 21.47
C GLN A 182 7.54 -4.06 21.74
N ASN A 183 6.94 -4.91 22.59
CA ASN A 183 7.50 -6.22 22.93
C ASN A 183 7.10 -7.32 21.95
N TYR A 184 5.94 -7.19 21.31
CA TYR A 184 5.39 -8.16 20.36
C TYR A 184 4.96 -7.46 19.08
N PRO A 185 5.23 -8.04 17.89
CA PRO A 185 4.74 -7.48 16.65
C PRO A 185 3.26 -7.75 16.45
N ASN A 186 2.55 -6.83 15.79
CA ASN A 186 1.23 -7.08 15.25
C ASN A 186 1.36 -7.86 13.93
N ARG A 187 0.74 -9.05 13.87
CA ARG A 187 0.77 -9.96 12.72
C ARG A 187 -0.58 -10.02 12.00
N THR A 188 -1.34 -8.95 12.01
CA THR A 188 -2.64 -8.86 11.33
C THR A 188 -2.46 -8.56 9.85
N GLY A 189 -3.45 -8.90 9.03
CA GLY A 189 -3.48 -8.49 7.61
C GLY A 189 -4.06 -7.10 7.37
N VAL A 190 -4.16 -6.27 8.43
CA VAL A 190 -4.76 -4.92 8.41
C VAL A 190 -3.81 -3.87 8.99
N HIS A 191 -4.27 -2.61 9.07
CA HIS A 191 -3.49 -1.41 9.40
C HIS A 191 -2.37 -1.57 10.45
N PRO A 192 -2.55 -2.22 11.63
CA PRO A 192 -1.47 -2.26 12.60
C PRO A 192 -0.35 -3.28 12.29
N ASN A 193 -0.25 -3.79 11.05
CA ASN A 193 0.80 -4.74 10.65
C ASN A 193 2.20 -4.15 10.86
N SER A 194 2.98 -4.75 11.77
CA SER A 194 4.31 -4.24 12.11
C SER A 194 5.34 -4.46 11.00
N ALA A 195 5.24 -5.56 10.24
CA ALA A 195 6.22 -5.88 9.21
C ALA A 195 6.10 -4.93 8.02
N PHE A 196 4.89 -4.66 7.54
CA PHE A 196 4.62 -3.65 6.52
C PHE A 196 5.20 -2.30 6.93
N ALA A 197 4.81 -1.82 8.13
CA ALA A 197 5.20 -0.49 8.57
C ALA A 197 6.72 -0.33 8.75
N MET A 198 7.40 -1.33 9.33
CA MET A 198 8.87 -1.31 9.45
C MET A 198 9.57 -1.43 8.09
N GLY A 199 8.98 -2.12 7.11
CA GLY A 199 9.52 -2.20 5.76
C GLY A 199 9.65 -0.83 5.09
N PHE A 200 8.60 -0.03 5.11
CA PHE A 200 8.60 1.34 4.58
C PHE A 200 9.52 2.27 5.38
N ALA A 201 9.51 2.14 6.71
CA ALA A 201 10.38 2.94 7.56
C ALA A 201 11.88 2.67 7.31
N ILE A 202 12.28 1.41 7.03
CA ILE A 202 13.66 1.05 6.65
C ILE A 202 14.03 1.67 5.30
N ASP A 203 13.17 1.57 4.31
CA ASP A 203 13.43 2.13 2.97
C ASP A 203 13.63 3.65 3.06
N TRP A 204 12.76 4.35 3.83
CA TRP A 204 12.91 5.77 4.10
C TRP A 204 14.21 6.11 4.83
N ALA A 205 14.53 5.42 5.94
CA ALA A 205 15.74 5.69 6.73
C ALA A 205 17.01 5.57 5.88
N ARG A 206 17.05 4.60 4.96
CA ARG A 206 18.14 4.43 3.99
C ARG A 206 18.21 5.58 2.99
N SER A 207 17.06 6.07 2.50
CA SER A 207 17.03 7.14 1.50
C SER A 207 17.57 8.46 2.04
N VAL A 208 17.31 8.75 3.34
CA VAL A 208 17.79 9.96 4.04
C VAL A 208 19.09 9.73 4.82
N LYS A 209 19.59 8.49 4.88
CA LYS A 209 20.80 8.09 5.66
C LYS A 209 20.67 8.33 7.17
N ASP A 210 19.49 8.07 7.75
CA ASP A 210 19.30 8.01 9.21
C ASP A 210 19.74 6.63 9.73
N ASP A 211 21.06 6.44 9.88
CA ASP A 211 21.67 5.17 10.29
C ASP A 211 21.20 4.73 11.68
N GLU A 212 20.91 5.67 12.58
CA GLU A 212 20.41 5.38 13.93
C GLU A 212 19.02 4.75 13.87
N PHE A 213 18.11 5.36 13.10
CA PHE A 213 16.75 4.85 12.95
C PHE A 213 16.72 3.53 12.16
N GLU A 214 17.52 3.40 11.08
CA GLU A 214 17.68 2.14 10.36
C GLU A 214 18.13 1.02 11.30
N LYS A 215 19.17 1.26 12.12
CA LYS A 215 19.67 0.27 13.08
C LYS A 215 18.60 -0.18 14.06
N LEU A 216 17.83 0.75 14.62
CA LEU A 216 16.73 0.46 15.55
C LEU A 216 15.67 -0.44 14.88
N LEU A 217 15.27 -0.12 13.64
CA LEU A 217 14.31 -0.90 12.87
C LEU A 217 14.82 -2.30 12.54
N ILE A 218 16.09 -2.43 12.13
CA ILE A 218 16.72 -3.73 11.83
C ILE A 218 16.80 -4.60 13.07
N GLU A 219 17.21 -4.06 14.22
CA GLU A 219 17.31 -4.80 15.48
C GLU A 219 15.93 -5.33 15.92
N LYS A 220 14.90 -4.49 15.86
CA LYS A 220 13.51 -4.90 16.16
C LYS A 220 12.97 -5.94 15.17
N SER A 221 13.24 -5.79 13.88
CA SER A 221 12.85 -6.75 12.87
C SER A 221 13.46 -8.14 13.13
N LYS A 222 14.75 -8.17 13.47
CA LYS A 222 15.43 -9.41 13.84
C LYS A 222 14.85 -10.03 15.11
N LEU A 223 14.62 -9.21 16.15
CA LEU A 223 14.00 -9.68 17.40
C LEU A 223 12.65 -10.34 17.15
N PHE A 224 11.82 -9.75 16.30
CA PHE A 224 10.46 -10.20 16.06
C PHE A 224 10.36 -11.41 15.12
N TYR A 225 11.24 -11.51 14.11
CA TYR A 225 10.99 -12.41 12.98
C TYR A 225 12.13 -13.35 12.59
N LEU A 226 13.38 -13.09 13.03
CA LEU A 226 14.53 -13.86 12.55
C LEU A 226 14.41 -15.37 12.83
N ASN A 227 13.83 -15.73 13.97
CA ASN A 227 13.69 -17.11 14.43
C ASN A 227 12.34 -17.78 14.04
N ASN A 228 11.50 -17.09 13.28
CA ASN A 228 10.21 -17.63 12.84
C ASN A 228 10.43 -18.77 11.83
N LYS A 229 9.73 -19.88 12.04
CA LYS A 229 9.81 -21.08 11.18
C LYS A 229 8.43 -21.68 10.99
N ASN A 230 8.21 -22.33 9.83
CA ASN A 230 6.97 -23.03 9.51
C ASN A 230 5.72 -22.17 9.74
N THR A 231 5.79 -20.90 9.34
CA THR A 231 4.70 -19.93 9.51
C THR A 231 3.42 -20.48 8.90
N PRO A 232 2.27 -20.46 9.64
CA PRO A 232 1.03 -21.08 9.22
C PRO A 232 0.24 -20.22 8.22
N ALA A 233 0.90 -19.74 7.16
CA ALA A 233 0.30 -18.90 6.12
C ALA A 233 -0.81 -19.61 5.33
N TYR A 234 -1.02 -20.89 5.55
CA TYR A 234 -2.18 -21.63 5.04
C TYR A 234 -3.50 -21.25 5.74
N LEU A 235 -3.47 -20.43 6.77
CA LEU A 235 -4.64 -19.86 7.44
C LEU A 235 -5.02 -18.47 6.91
N GLU A 236 -4.15 -17.84 6.10
CA GLU A 236 -4.44 -16.53 5.49
C GLU A 236 -5.39 -16.69 4.28
N PRO A 237 -6.22 -15.67 3.98
CA PRO A 237 -6.42 -14.44 4.74
C PRO A 237 -7.48 -14.56 5.84
N ASP A 238 -7.52 -13.56 6.75
CA ASP A 238 -8.70 -13.27 7.55
C ASP A 238 -9.75 -12.50 6.72
N GLY A 239 -10.96 -12.32 7.27
CA GLY A 239 -12.15 -11.88 6.53
C GLY A 239 -12.05 -10.52 5.83
N SER A 240 -11.14 -9.64 6.25
CA SER A 240 -10.96 -8.30 5.69
C SER A 240 -9.49 -7.90 5.54
N ASP A 241 -8.61 -8.87 5.35
CA ASP A 241 -7.19 -8.62 5.15
C ASP A 241 -6.93 -7.92 3.81
N PHE A 242 -6.08 -6.90 3.84
CA PHE A 242 -5.49 -6.27 2.65
C PHE A 242 -3.96 -6.45 2.59
N PHE A 243 -3.39 -7.12 3.60
CA PHE A 243 -2.03 -7.65 3.61
C PHE A 243 -2.04 -9.16 3.85
N SER A 244 -1.06 -9.86 3.28
CA SER A 244 -0.69 -11.19 3.75
C SER A 244 0.33 -11.02 4.87
N PRO A 245 -0.02 -11.31 6.14
CA PRO A 245 0.90 -11.13 7.26
C PRO A 245 2.25 -11.80 7.06
N SER A 246 2.25 -13.00 6.48
CA SER A 246 3.48 -13.74 6.24
C SER A 246 4.31 -13.18 5.09
N LEU A 247 3.68 -12.70 4.02
CA LEU A 247 4.41 -12.07 2.92
C LEU A 247 5.02 -10.73 3.34
N GLU A 248 4.32 -9.92 4.15
CA GLU A 248 4.88 -8.69 4.71
C GLU A 248 6.11 -8.99 5.59
N ILE A 249 6.06 -10.05 6.42
CA ILE A 249 7.23 -10.49 7.18
C ILE A 249 8.38 -10.90 6.25
N ALA A 250 8.12 -11.66 5.21
CA ALA A 250 9.15 -12.09 4.28
C ALA A 250 9.73 -10.93 3.47
N ASP A 251 8.89 -9.97 3.08
CA ASP A 251 9.30 -8.75 2.37
C ASP A 251 10.11 -7.79 3.26
N LEU A 252 9.76 -7.66 4.54
CA LEU A 252 10.58 -6.96 5.52
C LEU A 252 11.94 -7.67 5.68
N MET A 253 11.94 -9.00 5.87
CA MET A 253 13.17 -9.74 6.18
C MET A 253 14.15 -9.81 5.01
N ARG A 254 13.72 -9.65 3.75
CA ARG A 254 14.64 -9.49 2.62
C ARG A 254 15.46 -8.19 2.70
N ARG A 255 14.93 -7.15 3.38
CA ARG A 255 15.65 -5.89 3.64
C ARG A 255 16.65 -6.00 4.78
N VAL A 256 16.44 -6.95 5.69
CA VAL A 256 17.15 -7.09 6.97
C VAL A 256 18.23 -8.18 6.92
N ILE A 257 17.93 -9.29 6.23
CA ILE A 257 18.85 -10.42 6.10
C ILE A 257 19.75 -10.21 4.87
N PRO A 258 21.08 -10.36 4.98
CA PRO A 258 21.95 -10.33 3.80
C PRO A 258 21.47 -11.30 2.72
N GLN A 259 21.45 -10.87 1.46
CA GLN A 259 20.87 -11.61 0.34
C GLN A 259 21.34 -13.08 0.27
N LYS A 260 22.64 -13.33 0.52
CA LYS A 260 23.23 -14.68 0.52
C LYS A 260 22.64 -15.63 1.55
N HIS A 261 21.96 -15.12 2.59
CA HIS A 261 21.34 -15.92 3.67
C HIS A 261 19.82 -15.95 3.57
N PHE A 262 19.22 -15.03 2.81
CA PHE A 262 17.76 -14.85 2.75
C PHE A 262 17.03 -16.09 2.22
N ALA A 263 17.50 -16.72 1.14
CA ALA A 263 16.88 -17.91 0.57
C ALA A 263 16.83 -19.08 1.57
N LYS A 264 17.89 -19.25 2.39
CA LYS A 264 17.93 -20.27 3.43
C LYS A 264 16.94 -19.96 4.56
N TRP A 265 16.84 -18.70 4.98
CA TRP A 265 15.86 -18.28 5.98
C TRP A 265 14.44 -18.51 5.48
N LEU A 266 14.13 -18.09 4.27
CA LEU A 266 12.81 -18.18 3.64
C LEU A 266 12.36 -19.66 3.52
N SER A 267 13.25 -20.57 3.19
CA SER A 267 12.95 -22.01 3.09
C SER A 267 12.60 -22.66 4.44
N GLN A 268 13.01 -22.05 5.56
CA GLN A 268 12.62 -22.47 6.91
C GLN A 268 11.35 -21.76 7.39
N PHE A 269 11.11 -20.55 6.88
CA PHE A 269 9.97 -19.70 7.24
C PHE A 269 8.66 -20.27 6.70
N TYR A 270 8.64 -20.74 5.46
CA TYR A 270 7.47 -21.34 4.83
C TYR A 270 7.55 -22.87 4.73
N ASN A 271 6.40 -23.53 4.81
CA ASN A 271 6.20 -24.88 4.33
C ASN A 271 5.43 -24.87 2.99
N LYS A 272 5.33 -26.04 2.33
CA LYS A 272 4.68 -26.17 1.02
C LYS A 272 3.22 -25.70 1.06
N LYS A 273 2.44 -26.10 2.05
CA LYS A 273 1.02 -25.75 2.18
C LYS A 273 0.83 -24.24 2.29
N SER A 274 1.71 -23.56 3.03
CA SER A 274 1.72 -22.09 3.15
C SER A 274 2.00 -21.41 1.81
N ILE A 275 3.00 -21.88 1.05
CA ILE A 275 3.32 -21.37 -0.28
C ILE A 275 2.14 -21.56 -1.25
N ASP A 276 1.49 -22.74 -1.21
CA ASP A 276 0.33 -23.01 -2.06
C ASP A 276 -0.79 -21.99 -1.81
N ASN A 277 -1.08 -21.69 -0.56
CA ASN A 277 -2.14 -20.76 -0.16
C ASN A 277 -1.83 -19.32 -0.50
N ILE A 278 -0.65 -18.82 -0.16
CA ILE A 278 -0.31 -17.40 -0.44
C ILE A 278 -0.24 -17.08 -1.93
N CYS A 279 0.03 -18.08 -2.78
CA CYS A 279 0.01 -17.92 -4.24
C CYS A 279 -1.40 -17.95 -4.84
N SER A 280 -2.44 -18.29 -4.06
CA SER A 280 -3.82 -18.34 -4.56
C SER A 280 -4.44 -16.95 -4.65
N ILE A 281 -5.42 -16.79 -5.56
CA ILE A 281 -6.26 -15.61 -5.66
C ILE A 281 -7.29 -15.63 -4.51
N PRO A 282 -7.45 -14.55 -3.73
CA PRO A 282 -8.47 -14.47 -2.69
C PRO A 282 -9.88 -14.50 -3.28
N ILE A 283 -10.82 -15.12 -2.58
CA ILE A 283 -12.23 -15.14 -2.98
C ILE A 283 -12.91 -13.88 -2.44
N VAL A 284 -13.45 -13.05 -3.32
CA VAL A 284 -14.17 -11.82 -2.97
C VAL A 284 -15.62 -12.01 -3.35
N SER A 285 -16.51 -12.09 -2.36
CA SER A 285 -17.94 -12.36 -2.57
C SER A 285 -18.76 -11.11 -2.90
N ASP A 286 -18.35 -9.95 -2.36
CA ASP A 286 -19.04 -8.68 -2.57
C ASP A 286 -18.03 -7.51 -2.54
N VAL A 287 -17.83 -6.86 -3.67
CA VAL A 287 -16.93 -5.70 -3.80
C VAL A 287 -17.58 -4.39 -3.36
N SER A 288 -18.90 -4.38 -3.11
CA SER A 288 -19.60 -3.21 -2.58
C SER A 288 -19.53 -3.10 -1.04
N ASP A 289 -19.19 -4.19 -0.37
CA ASP A 289 -18.94 -4.18 1.09
C ASP A 289 -17.57 -3.58 1.40
N TYR A 290 -17.56 -2.57 2.31
CA TYR A 290 -16.37 -1.80 2.68
C TYR A 290 -15.24 -2.62 3.31
N GLN A 291 -15.54 -3.79 3.87
CA GLN A 291 -14.54 -4.69 4.48
C GLN A 291 -14.13 -5.82 3.51
N ILE A 292 -15.08 -6.41 2.82
CA ILE A 292 -14.81 -7.51 1.88
C ILE A 292 -13.97 -7.03 0.69
N VAL A 293 -14.15 -5.79 0.24
CA VAL A 293 -13.34 -5.19 -0.84
C VAL A 293 -11.83 -5.11 -0.48
N HIS A 294 -11.47 -5.15 0.78
CA HIS A 294 -10.09 -5.22 1.24
C HIS A 294 -9.34 -6.42 0.63
N LEU A 295 -10.01 -7.54 0.36
CA LEU A 295 -9.42 -8.71 -0.27
C LEU A 295 -8.95 -8.46 -1.73
N ILE A 296 -9.48 -7.43 -2.41
CA ILE A 296 -8.90 -6.95 -3.67
C ILE A 296 -7.54 -6.31 -3.42
N GLY A 297 -7.44 -5.45 -2.39
CA GLY A 297 -6.18 -4.85 -1.97
C GLY A 297 -5.13 -5.87 -1.56
N LEU A 298 -5.56 -6.97 -0.92
CA LEU A 298 -4.69 -8.11 -0.61
C LEU A 298 -4.01 -8.67 -1.86
N SER A 299 -4.69 -8.73 -3.00
CA SER A 299 -4.07 -9.19 -4.24
C SER A 299 -2.89 -8.29 -4.64
N PHE A 300 -3.03 -6.96 -4.55
CA PHE A 300 -1.95 -6.02 -4.85
C PHE A 300 -0.79 -6.11 -3.85
N SER A 301 -1.07 -6.21 -2.56
CA SER A 301 -0.03 -6.33 -1.54
C SER A 301 0.76 -7.63 -1.68
N LYS A 302 0.11 -8.74 -2.01
CA LYS A 302 0.80 -9.98 -2.36
C LYS A 302 1.74 -9.80 -3.55
N VAL A 303 1.32 -9.06 -4.58
CA VAL A 303 2.13 -8.81 -5.79
C VAL A 303 3.43 -8.09 -5.44
N TRP A 304 3.38 -6.94 -4.73
CA TRP A 304 4.62 -6.21 -4.42
C TRP A 304 5.55 -6.99 -3.51
N CYS A 305 5.01 -7.71 -2.52
CA CYS A 305 5.82 -8.57 -1.66
C CYS A 305 6.49 -9.69 -2.48
N MET A 306 5.74 -10.40 -3.32
CA MET A 306 6.26 -11.48 -4.14
C MET A 306 7.32 -11.00 -5.14
N LYS A 307 7.12 -9.84 -5.79
CA LYS A 307 8.13 -9.22 -6.66
C LYS A 307 9.41 -8.91 -5.90
N GLY A 308 9.30 -8.24 -4.74
CA GLY A 308 10.44 -7.89 -3.90
C GLY A 308 11.19 -9.13 -3.39
N ILE A 309 10.47 -10.16 -2.95
CA ILE A 309 11.06 -11.43 -2.49
C ILE A 309 11.76 -12.14 -3.66
N SER A 310 11.10 -12.24 -4.82
CA SER A 310 11.67 -12.92 -6.02
C SER A 310 12.98 -12.28 -6.47
N ALA A 311 13.07 -10.95 -6.44
CA ALA A 311 14.28 -10.22 -6.80
C ALA A 311 15.47 -10.51 -5.87
N ASN A 312 15.22 -11.00 -4.66
CA ASN A 312 16.24 -11.36 -3.66
C ASN A 312 16.55 -12.87 -3.61
N LEU A 313 15.86 -13.67 -4.40
CA LEU A 313 16.12 -15.10 -4.53
C LEU A 313 17.16 -15.39 -5.63
N PRO A 314 17.82 -16.57 -5.60
CA PRO A 314 18.68 -16.99 -6.70
C PRO A 314 17.92 -17.00 -8.03
N LYS A 315 18.55 -16.51 -9.10
CA LYS A 315 17.96 -16.52 -10.45
C LYS A 315 17.55 -17.93 -10.85
N GLY A 316 16.33 -18.06 -11.39
CA GLY A 316 15.78 -19.34 -11.85
C GLY A 316 15.35 -20.30 -10.73
N SER A 317 15.32 -19.86 -9.46
CA SER A 317 14.77 -20.71 -8.40
C SER A 317 13.28 -20.97 -8.63
N SER A 318 12.82 -22.19 -8.33
CA SER A 318 11.42 -22.60 -8.52
C SER A 318 10.44 -21.72 -7.75
N LEU A 319 10.83 -21.25 -6.56
CA LEU A 319 10.00 -20.34 -5.76
C LEU A 319 9.92 -18.95 -6.38
N ALA A 320 11.03 -18.40 -6.92
CA ALA A 320 11.01 -17.11 -7.60
C ALA A 320 10.08 -17.15 -8.83
N ASN A 321 10.19 -18.19 -9.66
CA ASN A 321 9.31 -18.37 -10.82
C ASN A 321 7.84 -18.46 -10.38
N ARG A 322 7.56 -19.26 -9.35
CA ARG A 322 6.20 -19.41 -8.81
C ARG A 322 5.62 -18.10 -8.30
N PHE A 323 6.40 -17.28 -7.61
CA PHE A 323 5.95 -15.96 -7.14
C PHE A 323 5.73 -14.98 -8.30
N GLN A 324 6.54 -15.05 -9.35
CA GLN A 324 6.34 -14.25 -10.57
C GLN A 324 5.02 -14.62 -11.26
N ASP A 325 4.75 -15.93 -11.43
CA ASP A 325 3.50 -16.43 -12.03
C ASP A 325 2.28 -16.03 -11.19
N ALA A 326 2.35 -16.23 -9.88
CA ALA A 326 1.29 -15.85 -8.96
C ALA A 326 1.04 -14.32 -8.98
N SER A 327 2.11 -13.51 -9.01
CA SER A 327 2.01 -12.05 -9.11
C SER A 327 1.28 -11.61 -10.38
N GLY A 328 1.57 -12.25 -11.52
CA GLY A 328 0.87 -11.98 -12.77
C GLY A 328 -0.64 -12.27 -12.68
N ASN A 329 -1.00 -13.44 -12.14
CA ASN A 329 -2.41 -13.84 -12.01
C ASN A 329 -3.18 -12.95 -11.02
N LEU A 330 -2.57 -12.59 -9.89
CA LEU A 330 -3.15 -11.69 -8.88
C LEU A 330 -3.37 -10.28 -9.45
N LEU A 331 -2.42 -9.77 -10.22
CA LEU A 331 -2.52 -8.45 -10.83
C LEU A 331 -3.63 -8.41 -11.90
N ASP A 332 -3.67 -9.41 -12.79
CA ASP A 332 -4.72 -9.52 -13.82
C ASP A 332 -6.12 -9.63 -13.19
N TYR A 333 -6.24 -10.34 -12.06
CA TYR A 333 -7.49 -10.45 -11.31
C TYR A 333 -7.92 -9.11 -10.68
N ALA A 334 -7.00 -8.40 -10.01
CA ALA A 334 -7.34 -7.26 -9.18
C ALA A 334 -7.49 -5.92 -9.93
N LEU A 335 -6.73 -5.71 -11.02
CA LEU A 335 -6.72 -4.42 -11.75
C LEU A 335 -8.10 -3.94 -12.22
N PRO A 336 -9.01 -4.78 -12.75
CA PRO A 336 -10.34 -4.33 -13.18
C PRO A 336 -11.16 -3.69 -12.04
N TYR A 337 -10.96 -4.12 -10.79
CA TYR A 337 -11.72 -3.61 -9.65
C TYR A 337 -11.31 -2.20 -9.20
N VAL A 338 -10.13 -1.72 -9.58
CA VAL A 338 -9.70 -0.34 -9.30
C VAL A 338 -10.60 0.68 -9.98
N PHE A 339 -11.22 0.31 -11.09
CA PHE A 339 -12.07 1.19 -11.92
C PHE A 339 -13.55 0.80 -11.87
N ALA A 340 -13.98 0.04 -10.86
CA ALA A 340 -15.33 -0.50 -10.77
C ALA A 340 -16.41 0.50 -10.28
N GLY A 341 -16.03 1.71 -9.90
CA GLY A 341 -16.96 2.75 -9.47
C GLY A 341 -17.44 2.63 -8.02
N ASN A 342 -16.79 1.83 -7.19
CA ASN A 342 -17.15 1.65 -5.78
C ASN A 342 -16.25 2.53 -4.87
N TYR A 343 -16.81 3.58 -4.29
CA TYR A 343 -16.07 4.50 -3.42
C TYR A 343 -15.33 3.80 -2.26
N GLY A 344 -15.89 2.74 -1.69
CA GLY A 344 -15.25 1.94 -0.63
C GLY A 344 -13.89 1.34 -1.01
N GLY A 345 -13.64 1.12 -2.30
CA GLY A 345 -12.36 0.68 -2.85
C GLY A 345 -11.57 1.80 -3.53
N GLU A 346 -12.23 2.66 -4.32
CA GLU A 346 -11.56 3.61 -5.22
C GLU A 346 -10.60 4.56 -4.51
N HIS A 347 -10.92 5.04 -3.30
CA HIS A 347 -10.10 6.03 -2.61
C HIS A 347 -8.73 5.50 -2.15
N TRP A 348 -8.49 4.17 -2.17
CA TRP A 348 -7.23 3.58 -1.72
C TRP A 348 -6.65 2.48 -2.62
N LEU A 349 -7.48 1.70 -3.33
CA LEU A 349 -7.01 0.60 -4.20
C LEU A 349 -6.05 1.08 -5.29
N ALA A 350 -6.22 2.31 -5.78
CA ALA A 350 -5.38 2.88 -6.82
C ALA A 350 -3.91 3.00 -6.39
N SER A 351 -3.62 3.41 -5.14
CA SER A 351 -2.27 3.48 -4.61
C SER A 351 -1.64 2.09 -4.44
N PHE A 352 -2.44 1.10 -4.02
CA PHE A 352 -2.01 -0.30 -3.96
C PHE A 352 -1.70 -0.85 -5.36
N ALA A 353 -2.52 -0.53 -6.37
CA ALA A 353 -2.27 -0.92 -7.75
C ALA A 353 -0.96 -0.32 -8.28
N ILE A 354 -0.68 0.98 -8.02
CA ILE A 354 0.59 1.61 -8.40
C ILE A 354 1.78 0.91 -7.74
N MET A 355 1.70 0.57 -6.45
CA MET A 355 2.75 -0.22 -5.77
C MET A 355 2.98 -1.57 -6.46
N ALA A 356 1.92 -2.25 -6.86
CA ALA A 356 2.00 -3.56 -7.49
C ALA A 356 2.49 -3.52 -8.96
N LEU A 357 2.30 -2.39 -9.67
CA LEU A 357 2.72 -2.19 -11.06
C LEU A 357 4.21 -1.83 -11.23
N GLN A 358 4.92 -1.53 -10.14
CA GLN A 358 6.35 -1.20 -10.12
C GLN A 358 7.31 -2.38 -10.34
#